data_e12180e020af91c26661d72f6274d38a
#
_entry.id   e12180e020af91c26661d72f6274d38a
#
_cell.length_a   1.000
_cell.length_b   1.000
_cell.length_c   1.000
_cell.angle_alpha   90.00
_cell.angle_beta   90.00
_cell.angle_gamma   90.00
#
_symmetry.space_group_name_H-M   'P 1'
#
loop_
_entity.id
_entity.type
_entity.pdbx_description
1 polymer ?
#
loop_
_entity_poly.entity_id
_entity_poly.type
_entity_poly.pdbx_seq_one_letter_code
_entity_poly.pdbx_strand_id
1 'polypeptide(L)'
;MSDKSSKKLRTRADYPFHLEYRTRWSDNDMYGHLNNSIYAFLFDSIINHYLINHCGIDPAQQRPKQTQKHNQIGLVVSSYCDYFASVAYPDVLELGLRVVKLGSSSVVYEVGVFRAGEELVKVVGGFTHVFVERETMKPRSSGGMDGSVREGLERLYAADNPRL
;
A
#
# COMPACT_ATOMS: atom_id res chain seq x y z
N MET A 1 16.96 18.34 -3.72
CA MET A 1 16.98 17.34 -2.62
C MET A 1 16.85 15.97 -3.23
N SER A 2 17.56 14.96 -2.72
CA SER A 2 17.33 13.59 -3.17
C SER A 2 15.92 13.17 -2.78
N ASP A 3 15.28 12.31 -3.56
CA ASP A 3 13.93 11.76 -3.30
C ASP A 3 13.82 11.20 -1.86
N LYS A 4 14.85 10.54 -1.37
CA LYS A 4 14.92 9.99 -0.01
C LYS A 4 14.87 11.07 1.09
N SER A 5 15.49 12.24 0.87
CA SER A 5 15.44 13.35 1.84
C SER A 5 14.03 13.92 1.99
N SER A 6 13.27 13.99 0.89
CA SER A 6 11.89 14.48 0.93
C SER A 6 10.95 13.48 1.65
N LYS A 7 11.15 12.18 1.45
CA LYS A 7 10.33 11.14 2.09
C LYS A 7 10.47 11.11 3.62
N LYS A 8 11.64 11.44 4.14
CA LYS A 8 11.87 11.54 5.61
C LYS A 8 10.96 12.57 6.30
N LEU A 9 10.48 13.55 5.56
CA LEU A 9 9.63 14.63 6.07
C LEU A 9 8.14 14.34 5.94
N ARG A 10 7.76 13.14 5.50
CA ARG A 10 6.35 12.74 5.40
C ARG A 10 5.67 12.79 6.76
N THR A 11 4.43 13.27 6.73
CA THR A 11 3.51 13.32 7.86
C THR A 11 2.26 12.50 7.55
N ARG A 12 1.41 12.27 8.53
CA ARG A 12 0.13 11.58 8.32
C ARG A 12 -0.75 12.24 7.26
N ALA A 13 -0.73 13.55 7.19
CA ALA A 13 -1.53 14.33 6.25
C ALA A 13 -1.17 14.06 4.77
N ASP A 14 0.02 13.52 4.51
CA ASP A 14 0.45 13.15 3.15
C ASP A 14 -0.23 11.86 2.64
N TYR A 15 -0.96 11.16 3.50
CA TYR A 15 -1.59 9.88 3.18
C TYR A 15 -3.10 9.96 3.38
N PRO A 16 -3.91 9.72 2.33
CA PRO A 16 -5.37 9.83 2.42
C PRO A 16 -6.07 8.63 3.08
N PHE A 17 -5.38 7.51 3.23
CA PHE A 17 -5.92 6.30 3.86
C PHE A 17 -4.98 5.78 4.93
N HIS A 18 -5.56 5.34 6.06
CA HIS A 18 -4.79 4.86 7.21
C HIS A 18 -5.33 3.53 7.72
N LEU A 19 -4.43 2.72 8.27
CA LEU A 19 -4.74 1.44 8.90
C LEU A 19 -3.88 1.26 10.14
N GLU A 20 -4.50 0.98 11.28
CA GLU A 20 -3.79 0.66 12.53
C GLU A 20 -3.23 -0.77 12.47
N TYR A 21 -2.02 -0.94 12.99
CA TYR A 21 -1.39 -2.23 13.20
C TYR A 21 -0.75 -2.29 14.59
N ARG A 22 -1.10 -3.31 15.37
CA ARG A 22 -0.43 -3.61 16.64
C ARG A 22 0.70 -4.58 16.40
N THR A 23 1.92 -4.20 16.79
CA THR A 23 3.07 -5.09 16.67
C THR A 23 2.93 -6.29 17.58
N ARG A 24 3.55 -7.41 17.18
CA ARG A 24 3.58 -8.67 17.92
C ARG A 24 5.00 -8.90 18.44
N TRP A 25 5.11 -9.67 19.52
CA TRP A 25 6.42 -10.10 20.01
C TRP A 25 7.30 -10.72 18.91
N SER A 26 6.71 -11.53 18.07
CA SER A 26 7.39 -12.19 16.95
C SER A 26 7.79 -11.27 15.79
N ASP A 27 7.34 -10.02 15.77
CA ASP A 27 7.71 -9.06 14.74
C ASP A 27 9.11 -8.47 14.96
N ASN A 28 9.66 -8.56 16.19
CA ASN A 28 11.00 -8.08 16.51
C ASN A 28 12.09 -9.02 16.03
N ASP A 29 13.23 -8.43 15.67
CA ASP A 29 14.49 -9.13 15.50
C ASP A 29 15.24 -9.27 16.84
N MET A 30 16.44 -9.84 16.78
CA MET A 30 17.29 -10.03 17.97
C MET A 30 17.83 -8.72 18.56
N TYR A 31 17.73 -7.59 17.84
CA TYR A 31 18.15 -6.27 18.29
C TYR A 31 17.02 -5.49 18.96
N GLY A 32 15.85 -6.09 19.09
CA GLY A 32 14.67 -5.44 19.70
C GLY A 32 14.00 -4.43 18.78
N HIS A 33 14.22 -4.52 17.48
CA HIS A 33 13.56 -3.70 16.45
C HIS A 33 12.65 -4.55 15.60
N LEU A 34 11.65 -3.92 14.98
CA LEU A 34 10.82 -4.60 13.99
C LEU A 34 11.71 -5.15 12.88
N ASN A 35 11.59 -6.45 12.61
CA ASN A 35 12.38 -7.11 11.58
C ASN A 35 12.11 -6.49 10.22
N ASN A 36 13.16 -6.27 9.43
CA ASN A 36 13.04 -5.63 8.12
C ASN A 36 12.06 -6.33 7.18
N SER A 37 11.91 -7.65 7.28
CA SER A 37 10.96 -8.42 6.48
C SER A 37 9.49 -8.09 6.80
N ILE A 38 9.20 -7.66 8.02
CA ILE A 38 7.83 -7.36 8.46
C ILE A 38 7.25 -6.15 7.72
N TYR A 39 8.05 -5.19 7.33
CA TYR A 39 7.55 -4.02 6.60
C TYR A 39 6.89 -4.40 5.28
N ALA A 40 7.40 -5.40 4.56
CA ALA A 40 6.76 -5.90 3.35
C ALA A 40 5.36 -6.47 3.63
N PHE A 41 5.18 -7.20 4.74
CA PHE A 41 3.86 -7.67 5.18
C PHE A 41 2.92 -6.52 5.54
N LEU A 42 3.43 -5.46 6.15
CA LEU A 42 2.63 -4.27 6.47
C LEU A 42 2.14 -3.56 5.21
N PHE A 43 3.03 -3.40 4.22
CA PHE A 43 2.67 -2.80 2.93
C PHE A 43 1.63 -3.63 2.20
N ASP A 44 1.83 -4.94 2.14
CA ASP A 44 0.89 -5.87 1.53
C ASP A 44 -0.48 -5.81 2.22
N SER A 45 -0.48 -5.74 3.54
CA SER A 45 -1.70 -5.69 4.34
C SER A 45 -2.54 -4.45 4.07
N ILE A 46 -1.96 -3.24 4.13
CA ILE A 46 -2.73 -2.01 3.91
C ILE A 46 -3.20 -1.88 2.46
N ILE A 47 -2.36 -2.26 1.49
CA ILE A 47 -2.70 -2.20 0.07
C ILE A 47 -3.88 -3.14 -0.22
N ASN A 48 -3.78 -4.40 0.18
CA ASN A 48 -4.86 -5.36 -0.07
C ASN A 48 -6.11 -5.07 0.74
N HIS A 49 -5.97 -4.58 1.97
CA HIS A 49 -7.12 -4.10 2.75
C HIS A 49 -7.89 -3.02 1.99
N TYR A 50 -7.18 -2.05 1.41
CA TYR A 50 -7.80 -0.99 0.61
C TYR A 50 -8.43 -1.54 -0.67
N LEU A 51 -7.73 -2.39 -1.43
CA LEU A 51 -8.23 -2.98 -2.67
C LEU A 51 -9.50 -3.80 -2.44
N ILE A 52 -9.56 -4.57 -1.36
CA ILE A 52 -10.74 -5.39 -1.03
C ILE A 52 -11.92 -4.52 -0.63
N ASN A 53 -11.71 -3.56 0.27
CA ASN A 53 -12.81 -2.82 0.89
C ASN A 53 -13.27 -1.60 0.06
N HIS A 54 -12.39 -1.04 -0.79
CA HIS A 54 -12.66 0.18 -1.53
C HIS A 54 -12.60 0.07 -3.05
N CYS A 55 -12.04 -1.03 -3.58
CA CYS A 55 -11.90 -1.25 -5.01
C CYS A 55 -12.67 -2.48 -5.52
N GLY A 56 -13.27 -3.26 -4.63
CA GLY A 56 -14.09 -4.43 -4.99
C GLY A 56 -13.29 -5.67 -5.41
N ILE A 57 -11.98 -5.72 -5.13
CA ILE A 57 -11.15 -6.90 -5.39
C ILE A 57 -11.58 -8.03 -4.44
N ASP A 58 -11.67 -9.26 -4.98
CA ASP A 58 -11.93 -10.47 -4.22
C ASP A 58 -10.85 -11.51 -4.51
N PRO A 59 -9.70 -11.45 -3.83
CA PRO A 59 -8.56 -12.31 -4.14
C PRO A 59 -8.83 -13.78 -3.88
N ALA A 60 -9.65 -14.09 -2.89
CA ALA A 60 -9.99 -15.46 -2.51
C ALA A 60 -11.17 -16.06 -3.29
N GLN A 61 -11.81 -15.28 -4.18
CA GLN A 61 -13.02 -15.67 -4.90
C GLN A 61 -14.14 -16.19 -3.99
N GLN A 62 -14.25 -15.60 -2.81
CA GLN A 62 -15.24 -16.02 -1.81
C GLN A 62 -16.67 -15.60 -2.17
N ARG A 63 -16.82 -14.65 -3.09
CA ARG A 63 -18.14 -14.22 -3.58
C ARG A 63 -18.61 -15.12 -4.71
N PRO A 64 -19.92 -15.36 -4.82
CA PRO A 64 -20.50 -16.12 -5.93
C PRO A 64 -20.05 -15.51 -7.29
N LYS A 65 -19.76 -16.37 -8.28
CA LYS A 65 -19.33 -15.94 -9.63
C LYS A 65 -20.22 -14.87 -10.25
N GLN A 66 -21.52 -14.91 -9.95
CA GLN A 66 -22.53 -13.95 -10.45
C GLN A 66 -22.36 -12.53 -9.86
N THR A 67 -21.68 -12.39 -8.71
CA THR A 67 -21.40 -11.11 -8.05
C THR A 67 -19.95 -10.67 -8.18
N GLN A 68 -19.11 -11.50 -8.79
CA GLN A 68 -17.71 -11.16 -9.08
C GLN A 68 -17.67 -10.17 -10.23
N LYS A 69 -17.46 -8.89 -9.91
CA LYS A 69 -17.35 -7.81 -10.90
C LYS A 69 -15.99 -7.79 -11.59
N HIS A 70 -14.98 -8.47 -11.04
CA HIS A 70 -13.59 -8.34 -11.46
C HIS A 70 -12.87 -9.68 -11.44
N ASN A 71 -12.16 -9.97 -12.52
CA ASN A 71 -11.30 -11.14 -12.65
C ASN A 71 -9.81 -10.77 -12.69
N GLN A 72 -9.49 -9.55 -12.28
CA GLN A 72 -8.11 -9.06 -12.21
C GLN A 72 -7.55 -9.19 -10.81
N ILE A 73 -6.23 -9.42 -10.75
CA ILE A 73 -5.44 -9.39 -9.52
C ILE A 73 -4.24 -8.47 -9.71
N GLY A 74 -3.77 -7.85 -8.62
CA GLY A 74 -2.54 -7.06 -8.61
C GLY A 74 -1.35 -7.96 -8.28
N LEU A 75 -0.37 -8.00 -9.18
CA LEU A 75 0.91 -8.68 -8.95
C LEU A 75 1.97 -7.67 -8.58
N VAL A 76 2.73 -7.94 -7.51
CA VAL A 76 3.89 -7.13 -7.12
C VAL A 76 5.01 -7.37 -8.12
N VAL A 77 5.44 -6.33 -8.81
CA VAL A 77 6.56 -6.38 -9.76
C VAL A 77 7.79 -5.63 -9.25
N SER A 78 7.63 -4.79 -8.23
CA SER A 78 8.72 -4.06 -7.59
C SER A 78 8.33 -3.68 -6.16
N SER A 79 9.31 -3.60 -5.28
CA SER A 79 9.16 -3.14 -3.92
C SER A 79 10.38 -2.34 -3.49
N TYR A 80 10.18 -1.40 -2.54
CA TYR A 80 11.27 -0.68 -1.91
C TYR A 80 10.93 -0.36 -0.45
N CYS A 81 11.94 -0.08 0.35
CA CYS A 81 11.78 0.32 1.73
C CYS A 81 12.96 1.19 2.18
N ASP A 82 12.65 2.40 2.64
CA ASP A 82 13.61 3.35 3.20
C ASP A 82 13.34 3.52 4.69
N TYR A 83 14.36 3.26 5.50
CA TYR A 83 14.27 3.29 6.97
C TYR A 83 14.85 4.61 7.49
N PHE A 84 14.10 5.34 8.33
CA PHE A 84 14.50 6.61 8.93
C PHE A 84 14.59 6.53 10.44
N ALA A 85 13.75 5.70 11.07
CA ALA A 85 13.78 5.40 12.50
C ALA A 85 13.19 4.01 12.77
N SER A 86 13.57 3.40 13.88
CA SER A 86 13.07 2.09 14.27
C SER A 86 11.71 2.18 14.96
N VAL A 87 10.94 1.11 14.81
CA VAL A 87 9.78 0.77 15.63
C VAL A 87 9.96 -0.62 16.17
N ALA A 88 9.18 -1.02 17.15
CA ALA A 88 9.37 -2.29 17.86
C ALA A 88 8.04 -2.80 18.43
N TYR A 89 8.06 -3.96 19.05
CA TYR A 89 7.03 -4.40 19.98
C TYR A 89 7.31 -3.77 21.37
N PRO A 90 6.32 -3.27 22.08
CA PRO A 90 4.86 -3.31 21.85
C PRO A 90 4.26 -2.01 21.27
N ASP A 91 4.79 -1.50 20.19
CA ASP A 91 4.26 -0.30 19.54
C ASP A 91 2.88 -0.54 18.91
N VAL A 92 2.08 0.51 18.84
CA VAL A 92 0.96 0.62 17.92
C VAL A 92 1.43 1.46 16.75
N LEU A 93 1.29 0.91 15.53
CA LEU A 93 1.66 1.58 14.30
C LEU A 93 0.43 2.10 13.58
N GLU A 94 0.60 3.20 12.87
CA GLU A 94 -0.36 3.73 11.93
C GLU A 94 0.29 3.70 10.54
N LEU A 95 -0.32 2.93 9.64
CA LEU A 95 0.12 2.81 8.27
C LEU A 95 -0.65 3.80 7.41
N GLY A 96 0.05 4.61 6.64
CA GLY A 96 -0.55 5.52 5.66
C GLY A 96 -0.36 4.99 4.24
N LEU A 97 -1.38 5.11 3.40
CA LEU A 97 -1.36 4.66 2.00
C LEU A 97 -1.70 5.81 1.06
N ARG A 98 -0.90 5.94 0.01
CA ARG A 98 -1.15 6.85 -1.13
C ARG A 98 -0.73 6.20 -2.44
N VAL A 99 -1.25 6.71 -3.56
CA VAL A 99 -0.79 6.38 -4.91
C VAL A 99 0.10 7.50 -5.41
N VAL A 100 1.30 7.15 -5.89
CA VAL A 100 2.27 8.10 -6.46
C VAL A 100 2.21 8.15 -7.97
N LYS A 101 1.83 7.02 -8.59
CA LYS A 101 1.69 6.93 -10.05
C LYS A 101 0.61 5.93 -10.40
N LEU A 102 -0.26 6.33 -11.32
CA LEU A 102 -1.35 5.49 -11.82
C LEU A 102 -1.24 5.39 -13.35
N GLY A 103 -0.89 4.18 -13.83
CA GLY A 103 -0.86 3.85 -15.26
C GLY A 103 -2.16 3.20 -15.74
N SER A 104 -2.17 2.68 -16.96
CA SER A 104 -3.34 1.97 -17.49
C SER A 104 -3.59 0.64 -16.77
N SER A 105 -2.54 -0.15 -16.54
CA SER A 105 -2.59 -1.44 -15.85
C SER A 105 -1.72 -1.50 -14.61
N SER A 106 -0.97 -0.45 -14.30
CA SER A 106 -0.02 -0.42 -13.19
C SER A 106 -0.31 0.69 -12.20
N VAL A 107 0.12 0.49 -10.97
CA VAL A 107 0.05 1.48 -9.90
C VAL A 107 1.30 1.41 -9.04
N VAL A 108 1.82 2.57 -8.67
CA VAL A 108 2.90 2.69 -7.69
C VAL A 108 2.30 3.24 -6.40
N TYR A 109 2.37 2.45 -5.34
CA TYR A 109 1.96 2.84 -4.01
C TYR A 109 3.14 3.37 -3.20
N GLU A 110 2.86 4.31 -2.32
CA GLU A 110 3.73 4.68 -1.22
C GLU A 110 3.01 4.39 0.10
N VAL A 111 3.72 3.74 1.02
CA VAL A 111 3.24 3.45 2.38
C VAL A 111 4.16 4.11 3.38
N GLY A 112 3.59 4.90 4.28
CA GLY A 112 4.29 5.46 5.43
C GLY A 112 3.99 4.66 6.68
N VAL A 113 5.01 4.39 7.50
CA VAL A 113 4.86 3.74 8.81
C VAL A 113 5.12 4.76 9.90
N PHE A 114 4.12 5.00 10.72
CA PHE A 114 4.17 5.93 11.87
C PHE A 114 4.03 5.15 13.17
N ARG A 115 4.69 5.62 14.23
CA ARG A 115 4.31 5.22 15.58
C ARG A 115 3.13 6.06 16.02
N ALA A 116 2.11 5.43 16.62
CA ALA A 116 0.93 6.14 17.11
C ALA A 116 1.32 7.29 18.04
N GLY A 117 0.72 8.45 17.83
CA GLY A 117 1.02 9.67 18.57
C GLY A 117 2.25 10.47 18.10
N GLU A 118 3.01 9.97 17.11
CA GLU A 118 4.16 10.68 16.56
C GLU A 118 3.85 11.13 15.11
N GLU A 119 4.23 12.36 14.77
CA GLU A 119 3.87 13.01 13.51
C GLU A 119 4.76 12.58 12.34
N LEU A 120 6.06 12.40 12.59
CA LEU A 120 7.01 12.09 11.53
C LEU A 120 7.08 10.59 11.23
N VAL A 121 7.16 10.29 9.95
CA VAL A 121 7.29 8.93 9.45
C VAL A 121 8.56 8.23 9.96
N LYS A 122 8.46 6.94 10.23
CA LYS A 122 9.58 6.08 10.63
C LYS A 122 10.18 5.34 9.44
N VAL A 123 9.32 4.89 8.54
CA VAL A 123 9.69 4.12 7.35
C VAL A 123 8.78 4.55 6.21
N VAL A 124 9.34 4.69 5.02
CA VAL A 124 8.58 4.86 3.78
C VAL A 124 8.99 3.78 2.80
N GLY A 125 8.02 3.11 2.26
CA GLY A 125 8.25 2.11 1.23
C GLY A 125 7.07 1.99 0.30
N GLY A 126 6.99 0.91 -0.44
CA GLY A 126 5.84 0.67 -1.29
C GLY A 126 6.06 -0.42 -2.32
N PHE A 127 4.98 -0.70 -3.01
CA PHE A 127 4.91 -1.69 -4.07
C PHE A 127 4.51 -1.03 -5.39
N THR A 128 4.96 -1.65 -6.47
CA THR A 128 4.36 -1.46 -7.79
C THR A 128 3.54 -2.70 -8.12
N HIS A 129 2.24 -2.52 -8.34
CA HIS A 129 1.38 -3.57 -8.86
C HIS A 129 1.17 -3.42 -10.36
N VAL A 130 1.07 -4.56 -11.04
CA VAL A 130 0.50 -4.68 -12.39
C VAL A 130 -0.77 -5.52 -12.26
N PHE A 131 -1.90 -4.98 -12.72
CA PHE A 131 -3.16 -5.72 -12.76
C PHE A 131 -3.20 -6.62 -13.98
N VAL A 132 -3.44 -7.89 -13.72
CA VAL A 132 -3.48 -8.96 -14.74
C VAL A 132 -4.79 -9.70 -14.67
N GLU A 133 -5.20 -10.26 -15.80
CA GLU A 133 -6.31 -11.22 -15.82
C GLU A 133 -5.89 -12.49 -15.09
N ARG A 134 -6.71 -12.97 -14.18
CA ARG A 134 -6.40 -14.11 -13.31
C ARG A 134 -6.08 -15.39 -14.10
N GLU A 135 -6.81 -15.61 -15.20
CA GLU A 135 -6.66 -16.82 -16.02
C GLU A 135 -5.38 -16.84 -16.83
N THR A 136 -5.01 -15.71 -17.41
CA THR A 136 -3.86 -15.60 -18.32
C THR A 136 -2.61 -15.11 -17.64
N MET A 137 -2.73 -14.52 -16.45
CA MET A 137 -1.64 -13.84 -15.72
C MET A 137 -0.96 -12.75 -16.56
N LYS A 138 -1.71 -12.14 -17.48
CA LYS A 138 -1.24 -11.05 -18.35
C LYS A 138 -2.12 -9.82 -18.20
N PRO A 139 -1.55 -8.63 -18.38
CA PRO A 139 -2.35 -7.41 -18.47
C PRO A 139 -3.36 -7.52 -19.60
N ARG A 140 -4.52 -6.89 -19.43
CA ARG A 140 -5.55 -6.80 -20.48
C ARG A 140 -4.98 -6.06 -21.70
N SER A 141 -5.22 -6.58 -22.89
CA SER A 141 -4.72 -6.01 -24.15
C SER A 141 -5.30 -4.62 -24.46
N SER A 142 -6.49 -4.32 -23.94
CA SER A 142 -7.13 -3.01 -24.03
C SER A 142 -7.94 -2.70 -22.78
N GLY A 143 -8.12 -1.42 -22.45
CA GLY A 143 -8.93 -0.97 -21.32
C GLY A 143 -8.23 -0.99 -19.95
N GLY A 144 -7.06 -1.58 -19.82
CA GLY A 144 -6.26 -1.54 -18.60
C GLY A 144 -6.92 -2.20 -17.39
N MET A 145 -6.75 -1.61 -16.20
CA MET A 145 -7.39 -2.07 -14.97
C MET A 145 -8.89 -1.80 -14.96
N ASP A 146 -9.63 -2.60 -14.21
CA ASP A 146 -11.08 -2.44 -14.06
C ASP A 146 -11.47 -1.06 -13.52
N GLY A 147 -12.61 -0.53 -13.97
CA GLY A 147 -13.06 0.82 -13.66
C GLY A 147 -13.20 1.10 -12.17
N SER A 148 -13.75 0.14 -11.39
CA SER A 148 -13.89 0.32 -9.94
C SER A 148 -12.55 0.29 -9.21
N VAL A 149 -11.56 -0.46 -9.73
CA VAL A 149 -10.18 -0.44 -9.21
C VAL A 149 -9.56 0.91 -9.49
N ARG A 150 -9.67 1.41 -10.71
CA ARG A 150 -9.17 2.73 -11.10
C ARG A 150 -9.77 3.84 -10.24
N GLU A 151 -11.09 3.88 -10.12
CA GLU A 151 -11.79 4.89 -9.30
C GLU A 151 -11.33 4.86 -7.83
N GLY A 152 -11.16 3.66 -7.26
CA GLY A 152 -10.64 3.50 -5.91
C GLY A 152 -9.23 4.04 -5.76
N LEU A 153 -8.36 3.75 -6.72
CA LEU A 153 -6.96 4.19 -6.70
C LEU A 153 -6.82 5.69 -6.99
N GLU A 154 -7.69 6.26 -7.83
CA GLU A 154 -7.72 7.70 -8.08
C GLU A 154 -8.02 8.51 -6.82
N ARG A 155 -8.83 7.99 -5.90
CA ARG A 155 -9.06 8.63 -4.59
C ARG A 155 -7.79 8.73 -3.73
N LEU A 156 -6.85 7.78 -3.89
CA LEU A 156 -5.56 7.82 -3.23
C LEU A 156 -4.53 8.71 -3.94
N TYR A 157 -4.74 8.95 -5.22
CA TYR A 157 -3.86 9.77 -6.06
C TYR A 157 -4.20 11.25 -5.98
N ALA A 158 -5.49 11.61 -5.94
CA ALA A 158 -5.97 13.00 -5.92
C ALA A 158 -5.53 13.78 -4.67
N ALA A 159 -5.22 13.10 -3.58
CA ALA A 159 -4.72 13.74 -2.36
C ALA A 159 -3.28 14.30 -2.50
N ASP A 160 -2.59 13.97 -3.59
CA ASP A 160 -1.23 14.45 -3.85
C ASP A 160 -1.15 15.82 -4.53
N ASN A 161 -2.30 16.44 -4.74
CA ASN A 161 -2.36 17.80 -5.24
C ASN A 161 -2.69 18.75 -4.07
N PRO A 162 -1.68 19.16 -3.29
CA PRO A 162 -1.91 20.18 -2.26
C PRO A 162 -2.03 21.52 -2.96
N ARG A 163 -3.21 22.09 -2.92
CA ARG A 163 -3.43 23.51 -3.16
C ARG A 163 -3.44 23.91 -4.64
N LEU A 164 -4.57 23.84 -5.20
CA LEU A 164 -5.07 24.97 -5.96
C LEU A 164 -5.77 25.93 -5.01
#